data_90cb27f51f38eab6c82d011cd458eeff
#
_entry.id   90cb27f51f38eab6c82d011cd458eeff
#
_cell.length_a   1.000
_cell.length_b   1.000
_cell.length_c   1.000
_cell.angle_alpha   90.00
_cell.angle_beta   90.00
_cell.angle_gamma   90.00
#
_symmetry.space_group_name_H-M   'P 1'
#
loop_
_entity.id
_entity.type
_entity.pdbx_description
1 polymer ?
#
loop_
_entity_poly.entity_id
_entity_poly.type
_entity_poly.pdbx_seq_one_letter_code
_entity_poly.pdbx_strand_id
1 'polypeptide(L)'
;MAAKGRMRRIIRTARSLPTALERLIVVLEHRYTPIARFRPGAFEGWGFLWQPAVLGFIALLLILAGSCFVESPFKLGLPRTWFFGAPPSLAATNLPTNETKLMIAISLTYGGLVLLLRVWMRLAEVVKLHAGAPDRVLYCIVALWSIPMLVAPPLFSRDVYSYAAQGEMTAHGISPYIMGPFSLGSSPFVDPVDPLWGNTPAPYGPLFLYLDGLIVRSTHHNQLMSTVGLRLLELAAVALLAYALPRLARALGRDGGEAIVLGALNPLVILTLIGGAHNDALMVALLVAGLMFAARRQLWLALLFCSLATAIKAPAALGLVYVAWTWLVPGANERVTRVREFPIVVVRMIRTRLRPLVAGAVMSTVTLLICTYLAGFGFGWVKNLATPGTVRSWAAPATALGMAITGLCHSVGLDVSMTPILSVTRLLGLLTAVGISIFLLWRAQTRGWVRSLGMSLLLFVVLGPVVQPWYLVWGLLVLAASYQGREHFWLLALSITSPFLGLPGAHDLLDGLVNAPLLLMAAALIVLMGALLVPLGRWTQWSWPEVDDRLERLGLTAE
;
A
#
# COMPACT_ATOMS: atom_id res chain seq x y z
N MET A 1 -34.43 -5.27 40.71
CA MET A 1 -34.48 -3.97 40.01
C MET A 1 -33.11 -3.35 39.65
N ALA A 2 -32.07 -3.56 40.43
CA ALA A 2 -30.74 -3.00 40.20
C ALA A 2 -30.01 -3.51 38.95
N ALA A 3 -30.17 -4.76 38.56
CA ALA A 3 -29.52 -5.35 37.37
C ALA A 3 -30.05 -4.79 36.05
N LYS A 4 -31.34 -4.47 35.93
CA LYS A 4 -31.94 -3.86 34.73
C LYS A 4 -31.46 -2.40 34.52
N GLY A 5 -31.17 -1.69 35.62
CA GLY A 5 -30.59 -0.32 35.54
C GLY A 5 -29.14 -0.31 35.05
N ARG A 6 -28.32 -1.28 35.48
CA ARG A 6 -26.94 -1.44 35.04
C ARG A 6 -26.84 -1.80 33.54
N MET A 7 -27.68 -2.73 33.10
CA MET A 7 -27.72 -3.14 31.69
C MET A 7 -28.18 -2.01 30.77
N ARG A 8 -29.14 -1.21 31.16
CA ARG A 8 -29.57 -0.01 30.39
C ARG A 8 -28.48 1.08 30.36
N ARG A 9 -27.67 1.21 31.41
CA ARG A 9 -26.55 2.12 31.44
C ARG A 9 -25.44 1.67 30.51
N ILE A 10 -25.08 0.38 30.50
CA ILE A 10 -24.09 -0.23 29.59
C ILE A 10 -24.54 -0.10 28.13
N ILE A 11 -25.83 -0.36 27.83
CA ILE A 11 -26.36 -0.21 26.46
C ILE A 11 -26.42 1.26 26.03
N ARG A 12 -26.66 2.19 26.95
CA ARG A 12 -26.59 3.63 26.66
C ARG A 12 -25.14 4.09 26.43
N THR A 13 -24.19 3.58 27.20
CA THR A 13 -22.75 3.88 27.01
C THR A 13 -22.22 3.24 25.73
N ALA A 14 -22.67 2.02 25.38
CA ALA A 14 -22.31 1.38 24.11
C ALA A 14 -22.95 2.05 22.88
N ARG A 15 -24.12 2.68 23.03
CA ARG A 15 -24.73 3.52 21.97
C ARG A 15 -24.13 4.92 21.89
N SER A 16 -23.49 5.42 22.93
CA SER A 16 -22.83 6.73 22.93
C SER A 16 -21.36 6.66 22.51
N LEU A 17 -20.72 5.46 22.48
CA LEU A 17 -19.37 5.30 21.95
C LEU A 17 -19.27 5.70 20.46
N PRO A 18 -20.16 5.28 19.57
CA PRO A 18 -20.14 5.77 18.18
C PRO A 18 -20.37 7.27 18.08
N THR A 19 -21.26 7.83 18.90
CA THR A 19 -21.53 9.29 18.91
C THR A 19 -20.41 10.11 19.56
N ALA A 20 -19.67 9.56 20.51
CA ALA A 20 -18.47 10.22 21.06
C ALA A 20 -17.31 10.18 20.04
N LEU A 21 -17.13 9.06 19.35
CA LEU A 21 -16.19 8.93 18.24
C LEU A 21 -16.60 9.79 17.05
N GLU A 22 -17.89 9.84 16.70
CA GLU A 22 -18.42 10.75 15.69
C GLU A 22 -18.25 12.21 16.08
N ARG A 23 -18.47 12.57 17.35
CA ARG A 23 -18.18 13.93 17.85
C ARG A 23 -16.69 14.24 17.85
N LEU A 24 -15.83 13.30 18.19
CA LEU A 24 -14.38 13.45 18.08
C LEU A 24 -13.95 13.62 16.61
N ILE A 25 -14.52 12.83 15.70
CA ILE A 25 -14.28 12.96 14.26
C ILE A 25 -14.80 14.31 13.75
N VAL A 26 -16.01 14.72 14.14
CA VAL A 26 -16.59 16.02 13.78
C VAL A 26 -15.79 17.18 14.42
N VAL A 27 -15.32 17.02 15.65
CA VAL A 27 -14.45 18.02 16.30
C VAL A 27 -13.07 18.06 15.64
N LEU A 28 -12.53 16.90 15.26
CA LEU A 28 -11.30 16.83 14.47
C LEU A 28 -11.52 17.38 13.06
N GLU A 29 -12.62 17.05 12.40
CA GLU A 29 -13.00 17.63 11.11
C GLU A 29 -13.26 19.14 11.21
N HIS A 30 -13.91 19.64 12.28
CA HIS A 30 -14.14 21.07 12.48
C HIS A 30 -12.89 21.83 12.95
N ARG A 31 -12.03 21.22 13.74
CA ARG A 31 -10.72 21.83 14.07
C ARG A 31 -9.75 21.82 12.90
N TYR A 32 -9.97 20.97 11.90
CA TYR A 32 -9.20 20.90 10.67
C TYR A 32 -9.93 21.44 9.45
N THR A 33 -11.17 21.92 9.57
CA THR A 33 -11.82 22.68 8.48
C THR A 33 -11.10 24.02 8.36
N PRO A 34 -10.43 24.28 7.26
CA PRO A 34 -9.83 25.59 7.05
C PRO A 34 -10.95 26.60 6.94
N ILE A 35 -10.80 27.55 7.77
CA ILE A 35 -11.59 28.74 7.85
C ILE A 35 -11.21 29.64 6.67
N ALA A 36 -11.41 29.22 5.50
CA ALA A 36 -11.37 30.08 4.35
C ALA A 36 -12.17 29.42 3.25
N ARG A 37 -13.41 29.85 3.09
CA ARG A 37 -13.98 29.91 1.75
C ARG A 37 -13.12 30.93 0.99
N PHE A 38 -12.01 30.45 0.41
CA PHE A 38 -11.24 31.23 -0.54
C PHE A 38 -12.20 31.66 -1.65
N ARG A 39 -12.38 32.95 -1.84
CA ARG A 39 -13.07 33.46 -3.04
C ARG A 39 -12.24 33.02 -4.24
N PRO A 40 -12.83 32.34 -5.25
CA PRO A 40 -12.16 32.10 -6.51
C PRO A 40 -11.84 33.47 -7.10
N GLY A 41 -10.59 33.88 -7.14
CA GLY A 41 -10.14 35.18 -7.64
C GLY A 41 -9.02 35.84 -6.86
N ALA A 42 -8.71 35.38 -5.61
CA ALA A 42 -7.63 35.97 -4.83
C ALA A 42 -6.21 35.48 -5.22
N PHE A 43 -6.13 34.38 -5.97
CA PHE A 43 -4.89 33.89 -6.55
C PHE A 43 -5.15 33.45 -7.98
N GLU A 44 -4.66 34.21 -8.95
CA GLU A 44 -4.56 33.78 -10.32
C GLU A 44 -3.52 32.66 -10.39
N GLY A 45 -3.97 31.42 -10.29
CA GLY A 45 -3.15 30.22 -10.45
C GLY A 45 -3.03 29.34 -9.19
N TRP A 46 -2.62 28.11 -9.41
CA TRP A 46 -2.41 27.06 -8.38
C TRP A 46 -1.06 27.23 -7.64
N GLY A 47 -0.54 28.46 -7.54
CA GLY A 47 0.73 28.77 -6.89
C GLY A 47 0.82 28.36 -5.43
N PHE A 48 -0.30 28.28 -4.71
CA PHE A 48 -0.36 27.82 -3.33
C PHE A 48 0.02 26.33 -3.14
N LEU A 49 0.02 25.53 -4.20
CA LEU A 49 0.48 24.13 -4.13
C LEU A 49 2.01 24.00 -4.07
N TRP A 50 2.76 25.08 -4.36
CA TRP A 50 4.21 25.04 -4.25
C TRP A 50 4.72 24.84 -2.82
N GLN A 51 4.06 25.42 -1.83
CA GLN A 51 4.47 25.26 -0.44
C GLN A 51 4.44 23.77 -0.02
N PRO A 52 3.32 23.02 -0.15
CA PRO A 52 3.34 21.59 0.15
C PRO A 52 4.26 20.79 -0.78
N ALA A 53 4.44 21.18 -2.05
CA ALA A 53 5.37 20.52 -2.95
C ALA A 53 6.80 20.58 -2.44
N VAL A 54 7.28 21.78 -2.06
CA VAL A 54 8.64 22.01 -1.55
C VAL A 54 8.83 21.37 -0.16
N LEU A 55 7.86 21.52 0.75
CA LEU A 55 7.97 20.92 2.08
C LEU A 55 7.98 19.39 2.02
N GLY A 56 7.19 18.77 1.12
CA GLY A 56 7.23 17.33 0.90
C GLY A 56 8.56 16.88 0.30
N PHE A 57 9.12 17.65 -0.62
CA PHE A 57 10.47 17.39 -1.15
C PHE A 57 11.54 17.46 -0.05
N ILE A 58 11.49 18.49 0.82
CA ILE A 58 12.39 18.61 1.97
C ILE A 58 12.22 17.42 2.92
N ALA A 59 10.98 17.00 3.19
CA ALA A 59 10.70 15.82 4.01
C ALA A 59 11.37 14.56 3.44
N LEU A 60 11.30 14.37 2.13
CA LEU A 60 11.93 13.25 1.45
C LEU A 60 13.45 13.35 1.41
N LEU A 61 14.01 14.56 1.35
CA LEU A 61 15.46 14.79 1.53
C LEU A 61 15.93 14.45 2.95
N LEU A 62 15.14 14.74 3.97
CA LEU A 62 15.45 14.33 5.36
C LEU A 62 15.45 12.80 5.49
N ILE A 63 14.46 12.11 4.90
CA ILE A 63 14.41 10.64 4.86
C ILE A 63 15.63 10.09 4.11
N LEU A 64 15.96 10.65 2.95
CA LEU A 64 17.15 10.29 2.19
C LEU A 64 18.42 10.47 3.04
N ALA A 65 18.61 11.65 3.63
CA ALA A 65 19.77 11.92 4.47
C ALA A 65 19.89 10.93 5.64
N GLY A 66 18.79 10.70 6.37
CA GLY A 66 18.75 9.73 7.45
C GLY A 66 19.05 8.30 7.00
N SER A 67 18.56 7.89 5.81
CA SER A 67 18.81 6.57 5.25
C SER A 67 20.24 6.36 4.75
N CYS A 68 21.00 7.42 4.50
CA CYS A 68 22.39 7.35 4.03
C CYS A 68 23.40 7.05 5.16
N PHE A 69 23.06 7.27 6.41
CA PHE A 69 23.94 6.91 7.52
C PHE A 69 24.17 5.40 7.56
N VAL A 70 25.42 5.00 7.88
CA VAL A 70 25.78 3.58 8.03
C VAL A 70 24.97 2.93 9.16
N GLU A 71 24.75 3.68 10.21
CA GLU A 71 24.00 3.31 11.39
C GLU A 71 22.49 3.43 11.21
N SER A 72 22.01 3.84 10.02
CA SER A 72 20.58 4.01 9.78
C SER A 72 19.79 2.74 10.09
N PRO A 73 18.71 2.82 10.88
CA PRO A 73 17.87 1.68 11.18
C PRO A 73 17.25 1.04 9.92
N PHE A 74 17.07 1.81 8.84
CA PHE A 74 16.59 1.27 7.56
C PHE A 74 17.62 0.44 6.80
N LYS A 75 18.88 0.49 7.22
CA LYS A 75 19.96 -0.33 6.68
C LYS A 75 20.29 -1.54 7.54
N LEU A 76 19.62 -1.76 8.67
CA LEU A 76 19.83 -2.95 9.47
C LEU A 76 19.61 -4.19 8.61
N GLY A 77 20.68 -4.97 8.48
CA GLY A 77 20.70 -6.13 7.63
C GLY A 77 20.85 -5.88 6.13
N LEU A 78 20.84 -4.64 5.63
CA LEU A 78 21.19 -4.33 4.23
C LEU A 78 22.71 -4.29 4.08
N PRO A 79 23.26 -4.70 2.90
CA PRO A 79 24.67 -4.51 2.62
C PRO A 79 24.98 -3.01 2.75
N ARG A 80 26.07 -2.69 3.44
CA ARG A 80 26.52 -1.30 3.65
C ARG A 80 26.94 -0.59 2.37
N THR A 81 26.84 -1.28 1.22
CA THR A 81 27.30 -0.89 -0.11
C THR A 81 26.36 -0.02 -0.92
N TRP A 82 25.16 0.23 -0.43
CA TRP A 82 24.26 1.02 -1.24
C TRP A 82 24.48 2.51 -1.02
N PHE A 83 25.12 3.16 -1.90
CA PHE A 83 24.95 4.54 -2.34
C PHE A 83 25.82 4.76 -3.58
N PHE A 84 25.21 4.86 -4.77
CA PHE A 84 25.89 5.11 -6.05
C PHE A 84 27.14 4.24 -6.29
N GLY A 85 27.13 2.99 -5.87
CA GLY A 85 28.24 2.08 -6.12
C GLY A 85 29.50 2.36 -5.32
N ALA A 86 29.45 3.20 -4.28
CA ALA A 86 30.57 3.29 -3.34
C ALA A 86 30.75 1.92 -2.64
N PRO A 87 31.84 1.17 -2.93
CA PRO A 87 32.07 -0.12 -2.29
C PRO A 87 32.21 0.10 -0.79
N PRO A 88 31.74 -0.83 0.06
CA PRO A 88 32.05 -0.75 1.47
C PRO A 88 33.55 -0.88 1.60
N SER A 89 34.18 -0.09 2.41
CA SER A 89 35.44 -0.54 2.97
C SER A 89 35.11 -1.79 3.80
N LEU A 90 35.70 -2.92 3.49
CA LEU A 90 35.60 -4.16 4.27
C LEU A 90 35.86 -3.93 5.78
N ALA A 91 36.63 -2.89 6.11
CA ALA A 91 36.88 -2.40 7.46
C ALA A 91 35.61 -1.81 8.15
N ALA A 92 34.60 -1.36 7.41
CA ALA A 92 33.39 -0.76 7.99
C ALA A 92 32.39 -1.80 8.54
N THR A 93 32.57 -3.08 8.28
CA THR A 93 31.65 -4.14 8.74
C THR A 93 31.73 -4.43 10.24
N ASN A 94 32.85 -4.10 10.88
CA ASN A 94 33.14 -4.42 12.29
C ASN A 94 33.25 -3.18 13.19
N LEU A 95 32.91 -1.99 12.69
CA LEU A 95 32.92 -0.78 13.52
C LEU A 95 31.75 -0.83 14.51
N PRO A 96 32.00 -0.49 15.79
CA PRO A 96 30.93 -0.37 16.77
C PRO A 96 29.90 0.67 16.28
N THR A 97 28.63 0.41 16.56
CA THR A 97 27.54 1.32 16.23
C THR A 97 27.76 2.65 16.95
N ASN A 98 27.84 3.73 16.20
CA ASN A 98 27.93 5.07 16.79
C ASN A 98 26.51 5.53 17.17
N GLU A 99 26.21 5.53 18.49
CA GLU A 99 24.88 5.88 19.01
C GLU A 99 24.43 7.28 18.56
N THR A 100 25.34 8.25 18.55
CA THR A 100 25.00 9.61 18.10
C THR A 100 24.57 9.64 16.64
N LYS A 101 25.29 8.95 15.77
CA LYS A 101 24.92 8.84 14.34
C LYS A 101 23.61 8.07 14.14
N LEU A 102 23.39 7.01 14.94
CA LEU A 102 22.13 6.29 14.94
C LEU A 102 20.96 7.21 15.34
N MET A 103 21.11 7.98 16.40
CA MET A 103 20.09 8.93 16.85
C MET A 103 19.81 10.02 15.81
N ILE A 104 20.85 10.54 15.15
CA ILE A 104 20.69 11.50 14.04
C ILE A 104 19.92 10.84 12.87
N ALA A 105 20.31 9.64 12.46
CA ALA A 105 19.67 8.90 11.38
C ALA A 105 18.17 8.66 11.67
N ILE A 106 17.85 8.22 12.90
CA ILE A 106 16.48 8.01 13.37
C ILE A 106 15.70 9.33 13.34
N SER A 107 16.26 10.39 13.89
CA SER A 107 15.61 11.71 13.99
C SER A 107 15.32 12.30 12.61
N LEU A 108 16.27 12.23 11.69
CA LEU A 108 16.08 12.72 10.31
C LEU A 108 15.00 11.91 9.59
N THR A 109 15.04 10.59 9.70
CA THR A 109 14.11 9.73 8.96
C THR A 109 12.69 9.85 9.49
N TYR A 110 12.49 9.75 10.80
CA TYR A 110 11.15 9.87 11.39
C TYR A 110 10.62 11.30 11.36
N GLY A 111 11.49 12.30 11.56
CA GLY A 111 11.14 13.71 11.39
C GLY A 111 10.70 14.01 9.96
N GLY A 112 11.44 13.48 8.98
CA GLY A 112 11.07 13.57 7.57
C GLY A 112 9.75 12.84 7.27
N LEU A 113 9.55 11.65 7.82
CA LEU A 113 8.31 10.88 7.63
C LEU A 113 7.09 11.63 8.21
N VAL A 114 7.19 12.13 9.44
CA VAL A 114 6.12 12.92 10.07
C VAL A 114 5.82 14.18 9.27
N LEU A 115 6.85 14.89 8.82
CA LEU A 115 6.68 16.07 7.96
C LEU A 115 5.99 15.71 6.63
N LEU A 116 6.41 14.63 5.97
CA LEU A 116 5.80 14.15 4.73
C LEU A 116 4.32 13.85 4.90
N LEU A 117 3.96 13.10 5.94
CA LEU A 117 2.58 12.75 6.25
C LEU A 117 1.72 13.99 6.50
N ARG A 118 2.25 14.96 7.24
CA ARG A 118 1.56 16.22 7.49
C ARG A 118 1.34 17.04 6.23
N VAL A 119 2.37 17.17 5.42
CA VAL A 119 2.30 17.89 4.15
C VAL A 119 1.31 17.21 3.21
N TRP A 120 1.34 15.88 3.15
CA TRP A 120 0.39 15.12 2.35
C TRP A 120 -1.06 15.29 2.80
N MET A 121 -1.33 15.23 4.11
CA MET A 121 -2.67 15.49 4.66
C MET A 121 -3.13 16.90 4.30
N ARG A 122 -2.23 17.90 4.42
CA ARG A 122 -2.55 19.27 4.04
C ARG A 122 -2.84 19.40 2.55
N LEU A 123 -2.06 18.73 1.72
CA LEU A 123 -2.28 18.71 0.27
C LEU A 123 -3.64 18.06 -0.07
N ALA A 124 -3.97 16.93 0.57
CA ALA A 124 -5.27 16.26 0.39
C ALA A 124 -6.44 17.16 0.78
N GLU A 125 -6.33 17.86 1.91
CA GLU A 125 -7.34 18.82 2.37
C GLU A 125 -7.50 19.97 1.37
N VAL A 126 -6.41 20.60 0.95
CA VAL A 126 -6.43 21.74 0.03
C VAL A 126 -7.02 21.35 -1.32
N VAL A 127 -6.63 20.20 -1.89
CA VAL A 127 -7.17 19.74 -3.18
C VAL A 127 -8.65 19.36 -3.06
N LYS A 128 -9.07 18.78 -1.96
CA LYS A 128 -10.48 18.46 -1.69
C LYS A 128 -11.35 19.72 -1.60
N LEU A 129 -10.83 20.78 -1.00
CA LEU A 129 -11.56 22.06 -0.87
C LEU A 129 -11.61 22.86 -2.17
N HIS A 130 -10.60 22.70 -3.02
CA HIS A 130 -10.46 23.38 -4.30
C HIS A 130 -10.57 22.35 -5.43
N ALA A 131 -11.75 21.79 -5.60
CA ALA A 131 -12.00 20.82 -6.67
C ALA A 131 -11.55 21.34 -8.04
N GLY A 132 -10.96 20.44 -8.85
CA GLY A 132 -10.48 20.80 -10.18
C GLY A 132 -9.00 21.20 -10.23
N ALA A 133 -8.20 20.82 -9.22
CA ALA A 133 -6.74 20.98 -9.28
C ALA A 133 -6.18 20.42 -10.59
N PRO A 134 -5.35 21.20 -11.35
CA PRO A 134 -4.81 20.74 -12.62
C PRO A 134 -3.91 19.54 -12.46
N ASP A 135 -4.22 18.44 -13.17
CA ASP A 135 -3.40 17.22 -13.15
C ASP A 135 -1.91 17.51 -13.38
N ARG A 136 -1.60 18.48 -14.28
CA ARG A 136 -0.23 18.86 -14.60
C ARG A 136 0.59 19.28 -13.38
N VAL A 137 0.00 20.10 -12.50
CA VAL A 137 0.68 20.57 -11.29
C VAL A 137 0.91 19.41 -10.34
N LEU A 138 -0.08 18.54 -10.17
CA LEU A 138 0.05 17.36 -9.31
C LEU A 138 1.06 16.35 -9.88
N TYR A 139 1.14 16.18 -11.21
CA TYR A 139 2.19 15.36 -11.84
C TYR A 139 3.60 15.93 -11.60
N CYS A 140 3.76 17.25 -11.64
CA CYS A 140 5.04 17.87 -11.27
C CYS A 140 5.40 17.58 -9.81
N ILE A 141 4.43 17.57 -8.89
CA ILE A 141 4.68 17.20 -7.49
C ILE A 141 5.05 15.72 -7.37
N VAL A 142 4.36 14.81 -8.09
CA VAL A 142 4.74 13.38 -8.13
C VAL A 142 6.17 13.23 -8.59
N ALA A 143 6.54 13.86 -9.70
CA ALA A 143 7.90 13.83 -10.23
C ALA A 143 8.92 14.39 -9.24
N LEU A 144 8.64 15.55 -8.64
CA LEU A 144 9.51 16.19 -7.66
C LEU A 144 9.74 15.29 -6.44
N TRP A 145 8.67 14.70 -5.88
CA TRP A 145 8.77 13.82 -4.71
C TRP A 145 9.44 12.47 -5.03
N SER A 146 9.41 12.05 -6.29
CA SER A 146 10.09 10.82 -6.71
C SER A 146 11.61 10.95 -6.71
N ILE A 147 12.16 12.15 -6.95
CA ILE A 147 13.60 12.37 -7.12
C ILE A 147 14.44 11.87 -5.93
N PRO A 148 14.16 12.25 -4.67
CA PRO A 148 14.94 11.75 -3.54
C PRO A 148 14.85 10.23 -3.37
N MET A 149 13.72 9.63 -3.69
CA MET A 149 13.49 8.20 -3.56
C MET A 149 14.16 7.37 -4.66
N LEU A 150 14.42 7.97 -5.82
CA LEU A 150 15.19 7.31 -6.88
C LEU A 150 16.65 7.11 -6.49
N VAL A 151 17.20 8.02 -5.71
CA VAL A 151 18.62 7.99 -5.28
C VAL A 151 18.79 7.41 -3.87
N ALA A 152 17.73 7.24 -3.11
CA ALA A 152 17.77 6.63 -1.79
C ALA A 152 18.17 5.14 -1.86
N PRO A 153 18.82 4.60 -0.82
CA PRO A 153 18.90 3.14 -0.67
C PRO A 153 17.49 2.55 -0.68
N PRO A 154 17.32 1.25 -1.05
CA PRO A 154 16.01 0.60 -0.93
C PRO A 154 15.50 0.70 0.50
N LEU A 155 14.27 1.27 0.63
CA LEU A 155 13.67 1.56 1.93
C LEU A 155 12.75 0.42 2.35
N PHE A 156 12.76 0.08 3.63
CA PHE A 156 11.85 -0.85 4.31
C PHE A 156 11.95 -2.33 3.91
N SER A 157 12.63 -2.68 2.82
CA SER A 157 12.71 -4.05 2.34
C SER A 157 13.94 -4.25 1.46
N ARG A 158 14.39 -5.50 1.38
CA ARG A 158 15.42 -5.98 0.45
C ARG A 158 14.84 -6.63 -0.80
N ASP A 159 13.53 -6.55 -1.02
CA ASP A 159 12.84 -7.28 -2.07
C ASP A 159 13.40 -6.98 -3.46
N VAL A 160 13.78 -5.72 -3.74
CA VAL A 160 14.37 -5.34 -5.04
C VAL A 160 15.66 -6.10 -5.35
N TYR A 161 16.44 -6.47 -4.34
CA TYR A 161 17.64 -7.29 -4.55
C TYR A 161 17.26 -8.74 -4.86
N SER A 162 16.20 -9.25 -4.22
CA SER A 162 15.65 -10.56 -4.55
C SER A 162 15.12 -10.60 -5.99
N TYR A 163 14.48 -9.52 -6.46
CA TYR A 163 14.05 -9.39 -7.86
C TYR A 163 15.24 -9.38 -8.81
N ALA A 164 16.27 -8.57 -8.52
CA ALA A 164 17.48 -8.54 -9.33
C ALA A 164 18.16 -9.92 -9.40
N ALA A 165 18.24 -10.65 -8.28
CA ALA A 165 18.77 -12.00 -8.25
C ALA A 165 17.91 -13.01 -9.02
N GLN A 166 16.57 -12.91 -8.91
CA GLN A 166 15.64 -13.73 -9.72
C GLN A 166 15.75 -13.41 -11.22
N GLY A 167 15.99 -12.14 -11.56
CA GLY A 167 16.30 -11.72 -12.92
C GLY A 167 17.60 -12.33 -13.45
N GLU A 168 18.65 -12.41 -12.63
CA GLU A 168 19.92 -13.05 -12.95
C GLU A 168 19.73 -14.56 -13.13
N MET A 169 18.95 -15.22 -12.24
CA MET A 169 18.56 -16.63 -12.42
C MET A 169 17.87 -16.83 -13.76
N THR A 170 16.89 -15.99 -14.07
CA THR A 170 16.13 -16.02 -15.33
C THR A 170 17.05 -15.84 -16.53
N ALA A 171 18.01 -14.94 -16.45
CA ALA A 171 18.96 -14.69 -17.52
C ALA A 171 19.88 -15.88 -17.79
N HIS A 172 20.17 -16.70 -16.78
CA HIS A 172 20.96 -17.92 -16.85
C HIS A 172 20.13 -19.21 -17.07
N GLY A 173 18.80 -19.11 -17.28
CA GLY A 173 17.93 -20.26 -17.46
C GLY A 173 17.68 -21.08 -16.18
N ILE A 174 18.03 -20.55 -15.02
CA ILE A 174 17.74 -21.16 -13.72
C ILE A 174 16.32 -20.77 -13.32
N SER A 175 15.46 -21.77 -13.06
CA SER A 175 14.05 -21.49 -12.72
C SER A 175 13.89 -20.88 -11.33
N PRO A 176 13.47 -19.61 -11.22
CA PRO A 176 13.17 -19.01 -9.93
C PRO A 176 11.94 -19.62 -9.24
N TYR A 177 11.16 -20.44 -9.95
CA TYR A 177 10.02 -21.15 -9.36
C TYR A 177 10.37 -22.44 -8.64
N ILE A 178 11.58 -22.97 -8.87
CA ILE A 178 12.07 -24.21 -8.26
C ILE A 178 13.09 -23.93 -7.17
N MET A 179 13.96 -22.94 -7.40
CA MET A 179 15.06 -22.59 -6.49
C MET A 179 15.00 -21.12 -6.11
N GLY A 180 15.59 -20.78 -4.96
CA GLY A 180 15.75 -19.40 -4.52
C GLY A 180 17.08 -18.78 -5.01
N PRO A 181 17.29 -17.48 -4.77
CA PRO A 181 18.46 -16.71 -5.18
C PRO A 181 19.83 -17.33 -4.83
N PHE A 182 19.93 -18.05 -3.70
CA PHE A 182 21.19 -18.68 -3.28
C PHE A 182 21.68 -19.78 -4.23
N SER A 183 20.84 -20.24 -5.17
CA SER A 183 21.26 -21.15 -6.24
C SER A 183 22.24 -20.53 -7.24
N LEU A 184 22.39 -19.20 -7.26
CA LEU A 184 23.43 -18.49 -8.03
C LEU A 184 24.84 -18.67 -7.45
N GLY A 185 24.98 -19.27 -6.26
CA GLY A 185 26.27 -19.45 -5.59
C GLY A 185 26.91 -18.13 -5.18
N SER A 186 28.24 -18.02 -5.38
CA SER A 186 28.99 -16.80 -5.09
C SER A 186 28.76 -15.77 -6.21
N SER A 187 27.78 -14.87 -6.02
CA SER A 187 27.41 -13.85 -6.99
C SER A 187 27.11 -12.52 -6.29
N PRO A 188 27.50 -11.38 -6.86
CA PRO A 188 27.13 -10.05 -6.35
C PRO A 188 25.62 -9.85 -6.21
N PHE A 189 24.81 -10.58 -6.95
CA PHE A 189 23.34 -10.55 -6.85
C PHE A 189 22.83 -11.21 -5.58
N VAL A 190 23.57 -12.13 -4.99
CA VAL A 190 23.18 -12.90 -3.79
C VAL A 190 23.46 -12.14 -2.50
N ASP A 191 24.59 -11.45 -2.43
CA ASP A 191 25.04 -10.76 -1.22
C ASP A 191 23.99 -9.82 -0.59
N PRO A 192 23.24 -9.01 -1.36
CA PRO A 192 22.24 -8.12 -0.80
C PRO A 192 20.88 -8.77 -0.53
N VAL A 193 20.64 -10.01 -0.94
CA VAL A 193 19.35 -10.69 -0.75
C VAL A 193 19.09 -10.93 0.74
N ASP A 194 17.84 -10.77 1.15
CA ASP A 194 17.43 -11.12 2.51
C ASP A 194 17.56 -12.64 2.73
N PRO A 195 18.22 -13.10 3.79
CA PRO A 195 18.38 -14.53 4.08
C PRO A 195 17.06 -15.31 4.07
N LEU A 196 15.95 -14.66 4.45
CA LEU A 196 14.60 -15.26 4.41
C LEU A 196 14.21 -15.70 2.99
N TRP A 197 14.65 -14.94 1.98
CA TRP A 197 14.29 -15.19 0.59
C TRP A 197 15.38 -15.98 -0.17
N GLY A 198 16.56 -16.15 0.42
CA GLY A 198 17.71 -16.76 -0.27
C GLY A 198 17.42 -18.15 -0.84
N ASN A 199 16.72 -18.99 -0.12
CA ASN A 199 16.32 -20.34 -0.55
C ASN A 199 14.83 -20.42 -0.96
N THR A 200 14.13 -19.30 -1.02
CA THR A 200 12.69 -19.27 -1.25
C THR A 200 12.37 -19.06 -2.73
N PRO A 201 11.63 -19.97 -3.39
CA PRO A 201 11.19 -19.80 -4.75
C PRO A 201 10.26 -18.60 -4.92
N ALA A 202 10.35 -17.96 -6.10
CA ALA A 202 9.60 -16.75 -6.42
C ALA A 202 8.08 -16.99 -6.46
N PRO A 203 7.26 -16.17 -5.78
CA PRO A 203 5.80 -16.23 -5.85
C PRO A 203 5.21 -15.32 -6.94
N TYR A 204 6.05 -14.69 -7.74
CA TYR A 204 5.63 -13.68 -8.73
C TYR A 204 5.18 -14.32 -10.04
N GLY A 205 4.29 -13.62 -10.76
CA GLY A 205 3.80 -14.07 -12.05
C GLY A 205 4.85 -14.02 -13.15
N PRO A 206 4.61 -14.71 -14.27
CA PRO A 206 5.60 -14.91 -15.32
C PRO A 206 6.00 -13.62 -16.04
N LEU A 207 5.12 -12.63 -16.14
CA LEU A 207 5.47 -11.35 -16.75
C LEU A 207 6.54 -10.60 -15.94
N PHE A 208 6.46 -10.65 -14.59
CA PHE A 208 7.45 -9.98 -13.75
C PHE A 208 8.83 -10.63 -13.92
N LEU A 209 8.94 -11.96 -13.84
CA LEU A 209 10.21 -12.66 -14.04
C LEU A 209 10.81 -12.43 -15.43
N TYR A 210 9.96 -12.36 -16.46
CA TYR A 210 10.43 -12.01 -17.80
C TYR A 210 11.05 -10.61 -17.85
N LEU A 211 10.39 -9.62 -17.23
CA LEU A 211 10.89 -8.24 -17.16
C LEU A 211 12.18 -8.15 -16.34
N ASP A 212 12.27 -8.86 -15.21
CA ASP A 212 13.47 -8.91 -14.38
C ASP A 212 14.66 -9.45 -15.18
N GLY A 213 14.48 -10.57 -15.87
CA GLY A 213 15.51 -11.16 -16.72
C GLY A 213 15.90 -10.25 -17.89
N LEU A 214 14.93 -9.52 -18.48
CA LEU A 214 15.21 -8.56 -19.54
C LEU A 214 16.05 -7.39 -19.04
N ILE A 215 15.71 -6.84 -17.85
CA ILE A 215 16.47 -5.74 -17.23
C ILE A 215 17.89 -6.18 -16.91
N VAL A 216 18.07 -7.36 -16.32
CA VAL A 216 19.40 -7.88 -16.00
C VAL A 216 20.26 -8.06 -17.25
N ARG A 217 19.72 -8.63 -18.33
CA ARG A 217 20.45 -8.74 -19.63
C ARG A 217 20.78 -7.35 -20.19
N SER A 218 19.84 -6.41 -20.16
CA SER A 218 20.05 -5.05 -20.70
C SER A 218 21.09 -4.24 -19.91
N THR A 219 21.30 -4.58 -18.65
CA THR A 219 22.31 -3.98 -17.76
C THR A 219 23.62 -4.77 -17.72
N HIS A 220 23.81 -5.70 -18.65
CA HIS A 220 25.02 -6.52 -18.77
C HIS A 220 25.39 -7.24 -17.46
N HIS A 221 24.40 -7.81 -16.77
CA HIS A 221 24.58 -8.55 -15.51
C HIS A 221 25.23 -7.71 -14.39
N ASN A 222 25.04 -6.39 -14.43
CA ASN A 222 25.49 -5.50 -13.38
C ASN A 222 24.42 -5.38 -12.30
N GLN A 223 24.71 -5.86 -11.10
CA GLN A 223 23.76 -5.91 -9.98
C GLN A 223 23.19 -4.51 -9.63
N LEU A 224 24.04 -3.48 -9.54
CA LEU A 224 23.61 -2.12 -9.23
C LEU A 224 22.70 -1.55 -10.34
N MET A 225 23.12 -1.68 -11.60
CA MET A 225 22.34 -1.17 -12.73
C MET A 225 21.02 -1.94 -12.89
N SER A 226 20.99 -3.23 -12.60
CA SER A 226 19.78 -4.04 -12.58
C SER A 226 18.80 -3.54 -11.50
N THR A 227 19.28 -3.27 -10.30
CA THR A 227 18.48 -2.70 -9.21
C THR A 227 17.92 -1.32 -9.58
N VAL A 228 18.74 -0.46 -10.21
CA VAL A 228 18.28 0.84 -10.74
C VAL A 228 17.23 0.64 -11.84
N GLY A 229 17.46 -0.29 -12.76
CA GLY A 229 16.53 -0.61 -13.84
C GLY A 229 15.16 -1.07 -13.31
N LEU A 230 15.13 -1.93 -12.30
CA LEU A 230 13.90 -2.33 -11.63
C LEU A 230 13.20 -1.14 -10.97
N ARG A 231 13.93 -0.27 -10.29
CA ARG A 231 13.34 0.95 -9.71
C ARG A 231 12.76 1.90 -10.77
N LEU A 232 13.40 2.00 -11.92
CA LEU A 232 12.88 2.80 -13.05
C LEU A 232 11.61 2.16 -13.64
N LEU A 233 11.50 0.82 -13.65
CA LEU A 233 10.29 0.12 -14.03
C LEU A 233 9.13 0.48 -13.09
N GLU A 234 9.38 0.47 -11.76
CA GLU A 234 8.35 0.81 -10.78
C GLU A 234 8.01 2.32 -10.82
N LEU A 235 8.96 3.20 -11.12
CA LEU A 235 8.67 4.61 -11.38
C LEU A 235 7.77 4.80 -12.61
N ALA A 236 8.02 4.06 -13.70
CA ALA A 236 7.17 4.09 -14.88
C ALA A 236 5.75 3.57 -14.55
N ALA A 237 5.66 2.55 -13.69
CA ALA A 237 4.38 2.08 -13.18
C ALA A 237 3.64 3.15 -12.36
N VAL A 238 4.33 3.89 -11.48
CA VAL A 238 3.74 5.02 -10.73
C VAL A 238 3.32 6.14 -11.67
N ALA A 239 4.04 6.40 -12.75
CA ALA A 239 3.64 7.36 -13.78
C ALA A 239 2.36 6.91 -14.51
N LEU A 240 2.25 5.62 -14.84
CA LEU A 240 1.01 5.02 -15.38
C LEU A 240 -0.15 5.15 -14.38
N LEU A 241 0.10 4.88 -13.09
CA LEU A 241 -0.89 5.04 -12.03
C LEU A 241 -1.36 6.50 -11.94
N ALA A 242 -0.43 7.47 -11.91
CA ALA A 242 -0.75 8.91 -11.89
C ALA A 242 -1.58 9.32 -13.10
N TYR A 243 -1.36 8.71 -14.26
CA TYR A 243 -2.14 8.95 -15.48
C TYR A 243 -3.54 8.32 -15.42
N ALA A 244 -3.63 7.05 -14.98
CA ALA A 244 -4.87 6.27 -15.04
C ALA A 244 -5.86 6.63 -13.93
N LEU A 245 -5.36 6.89 -12.72
CA LEU A 245 -6.16 7.08 -11.52
C LEU A 245 -7.13 8.26 -11.61
N PRO A 246 -6.72 9.49 -11.99
CA PRO A 246 -7.63 10.61 -12.12
C PRO A 246 -8.68 10.39 -13.22
N ARG A 247 -8.33 9.66 -14.26
CA ARG A 247 -9.26 9.32 -15.35
C ARG A 247 -10.31 8.30 -14.91
N LEU A 248 -9.91 7.32 -14.09
CA LEU A 248 -10.83 6.40 -13.45
C LEU A 248 -11.77 7.16 -12.50
N ALA A 249 -11.23 8.01 -11.63
CA ALA A 249 -12.01 8.80 -10.69
C ALA A 249 -13.09 9.64 -11.39
N ARG A 250 -12.71 10.38 -12.43
CA ARG A 250 -13.66 11.18 -13.22
C ARG A 250 -14.72 10.33 -13.92
N ALA A 251 -14.34 9.17 -14.44
CA ALA A 251 -15.31 8.23 -15.04
C ALA A 251 -16.32 7.68 -14.00
N LEU A 252 -15.97 7.73 -12.72
CA LEU A 252 -16.84 7.37 -11.59
C LEU A 252 -17.53 8.60 -10.94
N GLY A 253 -17.41 9.79 -11.55
CA GLY A 253 -18.00 11.02 -11.03
C GLY A 253 -17.29 11.60 -9.80
N ARG A 254 -15.96 11.33 -9.67
CA ARG A 254 -15.11 11.80 -8.57
C ARG A 254 -14.08 12.83 -9.04
N ASP A 255 -13.50 13.57 -8.10
CA ASP A 255 -12.44 14.51 -8.42
C ASP A 255 -11.13 13.77 -8.77
N GLY A 256 -10.52 14.15 -9.90
CA GLY A 256 -9.29 13.52 -10.38
C GLY A 256 -8.07 13.99 -9.61
N GLY A 257 -8.04 15.25 -9.18
CA GLY A 257 -6.94 15.79 -8.40
C GLY A 257 -6.84 15.14 -7.02
N GLU A 258 -7.99 14.96 -6.35
CA GLU A 258 -8.06 14.25 -5.09
C GLU A 258 -7.57 12.80 -5.25
N ALA A 259 -7.94 12.11 -6.34
CA ALA A 259 -7.47 10.76 -6.62
C ALA A 259 -5.95 10.69 -6.82
N ILE A 260 -5.32 11.69 -7.46
CA ILE A 260 -3.85 11.76 -7.59
C ILE A 260 -3.21 11.91 -6.22
N VAL A 261 -3.74 12.79 -5.37
CA VAL A 261 -3.15 13.06 -4.04
C VAL A 261 -3.29 11.85 -3.12
N LEU A 262 -4.47 11.23 -3.07
CA LEU A 262 -4.71 10.04 -2.24
C LEU A 262 -4.05 8.78 -2.81
N GLY A 263 -3.70 8.77 -4.10
CA GLY A 263 -3.08 7.67 -4.81
C GLY A 263 -1.61 7.88 -5.11
N ALA A 264 -1.27 8.49 -6.24
CA ALA A 264 0.12 8.60 -6.70
C ALA A 264 1.02 9.42 -5.76
N LEU A 265 0.49 10.43 -5.06
CA LEU A 265 1.19 11.20 -4.03
C LEU A 265 1.06 10.61 -2.62
N ASN A 266 0.40 9.45 -2.48
CA ASN A 266 0.32 8.78 -1.20
C ASN A 266 1.73 8.45 -0.66
N PRO A 267 2.04 8.77 0.62
CA PRO A 267 3.34 8.47 1.21
C PRO A 267 3.78 7.02 1.05
N LEU A 268 2.84 6.05 1.13
CA LEU A 268 3.14 4.65 0.87
C LEU A 268 3.65 4.41 -0.55
N VAL A 269 3.07 5.07 -1.55
CA VAL A 269 3.50 4.94 -2.95
C VAL A 269 4.92 5.49 -3.12
N ILE A 270 5.17 6.69 -2.62
CA ILE A 270 6.48 7.34 -2.74
C ILE A 270 7.57 6.55 -2.02
N LEU A 271 7.29 6.12 -0.78
CA LEU A 271 8.28 5.45 0.06
C LEU A 271 8.48 3.98 -0.30
N THR A 272 7.39 3.22 -0.50
CA THR A 272 7.49 1.78 -0.68
C THR A 272 7.56 1.36 -2.15
N LEU A 273 6.76 1.98 -3.03
CA LEU A 273 6.74 1.57 -4.43
C LEU A 273 7.91 2.17 -5.22
N ILE A 274 8.30 3.43 -4.95
CA ILE A 274 9.47 4.04 -5.59
C ILE A 274 10.72 3.79 -4.74
N GLY A 275 10.73 4.20 -3.47
CA GLY A 275 11.87 4.05 -2.56
C GLY A 275 12.25 2.58 -2.33
N GLY A 276 11.29 1.71 -2.07
CA GLY A 276 11.47 0.27 -1.89
C GLY A 276 11.51 -0.53 -3.20
N ALA A 277 11.10 0.08 -4.32
CA ALA A 277 11.00 -0.56 -5.64
C ALA A 277 10.19 -1.86 -5.65
N HIS A 278 9.02 -1.86 -4.99
CA HIS A 278 8.17 -3.05 -4.94
C HIS A 278 7.34 -3.22 -6.21
N ASN A 279 7.32 -4.42 -6.76
CA ASN A 279 6.59 -4.79 -7.97
C ASN A 279 5.06 -4.63 -7.87
N ASP A 280 4.58 -4.36 -6.69
CA ASP A 280 3.20 -3.96 -6.41
C ASP A 280 2.80 -2.69 -7.18
N ALA A 281 3.74 -1.78 -7.48
CA ALA A 281 3.49 -0.61 -8.32
C ALA A 281 3.03 -1.01 -9.71
N LEU A 282 3.79 -1.89 -10.38
CA LEU A 282 3.46 -2.34 -11.72
C LEU A 282 2.13 -3.09 -11.74
N MET A 283 1.91 -3.99 -10.77
CA MET A 283 0.64 -4.72 -10.65
C MET A 283 -0.55 -3.76 -10.52
N VAL A 284 -0.50 -2.82 -9.56
CA VAL A 284 -1.65 -1.93 -9.27
C VAL A 284 -1.84 -0.90 -10.37
N ALA A 285 -0.78 -0.40 -10.99
CA ALA A 285 -0.87 0.52 -12.12
C ALA A 285 -1.59 -0.11 -13.32
N LEU A 286 -1.22 -1.35 -13.67
CA LEU A 286 -1.90 -2.11 -14.71
C LEU A 286 -3.35 -2.42 -14.33
N LEU A 287 -3.62 -2.80 -13.08
CA LEU A 287 -4.97 -3.03 -12.59
C LEU A 287 -5.82 -1.75 -12.72
N VAL A 288 -5.36 -0.61 -12.21
CA VAL A 288 -6.07 0.68 -12.28
C VAL A 288 -6.28 1.13 -13.72
N ALA A 289 -5.31 0.91 -14.62
CA ALA A 289 -5.49 1.14 -16.05
C ALA A 289 -6.59 0.24 -16.64
N GLY A 290 -6.62 -1.03 -16.27
CA GLY A 290 -7.71 -1.96 -16.64
C GLY A 290 -9.07 -1.47 -16.15
N LEU A 291 -9.18 -1.01 -14.89
CA LEU A 291 -10.41 -0.45 -14.34
C LEU A 291 -10.82 0.85 -15.04
N MET A 292 -9.86 1.70 -15.41
CA MET A 292 -10.12 2.91 -16.21
C MET A 292 -10.72 2.56 -17.58
N PHE A 293 -10.19 1.55 -18.28
CA PHE A 293 -10.74 1.09 -19.54
C PHE A 293 -12.13 0.46 -19.36
N ALA A 294 -12.35 -0.30 -18.29
CA ALA A 294 -13.67 -0.83 -17.94
C ALA A 294 -14.71 0.28 -17.70
N ALA A 295 -14.36 1.31 -16.95
CA ALA A 295 -15.22 2.47 -16.72
C ALA A 295 -15.56 3.23 -18.03
N ARG A 296 -14.67 3.19 -19.02
CA ARG A 296 -14.86 3.74 -20.38
C ARG A 296 -15.52 2.76 -21.35
N ARG A 297 -16.03 1.63 -20.87
CA ARG A 297 -16.71 0.63 -21.70
C ARG A 297 -15.81 -0.03 -22.77
N GLN A 298 -14.51 -0.13 -22.54
CA GLN A 298 -13.54 -0.77 -23.43
C GLN A 298 -13.13 -2.15 -22.86
N LEU A 299 -14.02 -3.14 -23.02
CA LEU A 299 -13.90 -4.46 -22.38
C LEU A 299 -12.56 -5.13 -22.64
N TRP A 300 -12.15 -5.22 -23.90
CA TRP A 300 -10.94 -5.97 -24.27
C TRP A 300 -9.67 -5.38 -23.66
N LEU A 301 -9.54 -4.06 -23.66
CA LEU A 301 -8.43 -3.38 -22.98
C LEU A 301 -8.52 -3.56 -21.46
N ALA A 302 -9.71 -3.49 -20.88
CA ALA A 302 -9.91 -3.74 -19.47
C ALA A 302 -9.45 -5.16 -19.07
N LEU A 303 -9.87 -6.16 -19.81
CA LEU A 303 -9.49 -7.54 -19.56
C LEU A 303 -7.99 -7.78 -19.80
N LEU A 304 -7.42 -7.21 -20.86
CA LEU A 304 -6.00 -7.31 -21.15
C LEU A 304 -5.14 -6.73 -20.01
N PHE A 305 -5.41 -5.49 -19.59
CA PHE A 305 -4.63 -4.84 -18.54
C PHE A 305 -4.79 -5.52 -17.18
N CYS A 306 -6.00 -5.99 -16.82
CA CYS A 306 -6.19 -6.80 -15.62
C CYS A 306 -5.48 -8.16 -15.71
N SER A 307 -5.40 -8.77 -16.91
CA SER A 307 -4.65 -10.02 -17.14
C SER A 307 -3.14 -9.80 -17.00
N LEU A 308 -2.61 -8.72 -17.57
CA LEU A 308 -1.21 -8.33 -17.41
C LEU A 308 -0.88 -8.06 -15.92
N ALA A 309 -1.76 -7.37 -15.20
CA ALA A 309 -1.61 -7.17 -13.75
C ALA A 309 -1.57 -8.51 -12.99
N THR A 310 -2.41 -9.47 -13.37
CA THR A 310 -2.41 -10.83 -12.81
C THR A 310 -1.12 -11.58 -13.13
N ALA A 311 -0.56 -11.37 -14.33
CA ALA A 311 0.72 -11.95 -14.75
C ALA A 311 1.94 -11.31 -14.04
N ILE A 312 1.77 -10.19 -13.32
CA ILE A 312 2.75 -9.66 -12.37
C ILE A 312 2.53 -10.30 -10.99
N LYS A 313 1.29 -10.26 -10.47
CA LYS A 313 0.98 -10.74 -9.12
C LYS A 313 -0.49 -11.16 -9.00
N ALA A 314 -0.71 -12.37 -8.49
CA ALA A 314 -2.01 -13.04 -8.48
C ALA A 314 -3.21 -12.25 -7.89
N PRO A 315 -3.08 -11.42 -6.84
CA PRO A 315 -4.22 -10.68 -6.29
C PRO A 315 -4.97 -9.81 -7.30
N ALA A 316 -4.31 -9.35 -8.36
CA ALA A 316 -4.93 -8.57 -9.43
C ALA A 316 -6.02 -9.33 -10.21
N ALA A 317 -6.05 -10.68 -10.12
CA ALA A 317 -7.11 -11.50 -10.72
C ALA A 317 -8.52 -11.13 -10.24
N LEU A 318 -8.64 -10.58 -9.03
CA LEU A 318 -9.91 -10.03 -8.56
C LEU A 318 -10.45 -8.94 -9.49
N GLY A 319 -9.58 -8.14 -10.10
CA GLY A 319 -9.98 -7.14 -11.09
C GLY A 319 -10.69 -7.74 -12.30
N LEU A 320 -10.20 -8.86 -12.81
CA LEU A 320 -10.85 -9.60 -13.92
C LEU A 320 -12.25 -10.07 -13.52
N VAL A 321 -12.37 -10.63 -12.31
CA VAL A 321 -13.66 -11.12 -11.80
C VAL A 321 -14.66 -9.96 -11.67
N TYR A 322 -14.25 -8.83 -11.08
CA TYR A 322 -15.13 -7.68 -10.91
C TYR A 322 -15.51 -7.03 -12.24
N VAL A 323 -14.57 -6.85 -13.17
CA VAL A 323 -14.86 -6.31 -14.52
C VAL A 323 -15.83 -7.22 -15.26
N ALA A 324 -15.55 -8.52 -15.33
CA ALA A 324 -16.40 -9.45 -16.03
C ALA A 324 -17.81 -9.56 -15.40
N TRP A 325 -17.88 -9.60 -14.06
CA TRP A 325 -19.14 -9.72 -13.32
C TRP A 325 -20.06 -8.52 -13.51
N THR A 326 -19.52 -7.30 -13.57
CA THR A 326 -20.30 -6.05 -13.60
C THR A 326 -20.54 -5.51 -15.02
N TRP A 327 -19.95 -6.13 -16.04
CA TRP A 327 -19.88 -5.57 -17.40
C TRP A 327 -21.24 -5.31 -18.09
N LEU A 328 -22.18 -6.25 -18.06
CA LEU A 328 -23.34 -6.25 -18.94
C LEU A 328 -24.68 -5.97 -18.29
N VAL A 329 -24.75 -5.61 -17.02
CA VAL A 329 -26.05 -5.51 -16.34
C VAL A 329 -26.29 -4.13 -15.76
N PRO A 330 -26.72 -3.14 -16.59
CA PRO A 330 -27.35 -1.95 -16.07
C PRO A 330 -28.73 -2.36 -15.51
N GLY A 331 -28.91 -2.25 -14.18
CA GLY A 331 -30.23 -2.28 -13.57
C GLY A 331 -30.78 -3.63 -13.13
N ALA A 332 -30.06 -4.74 -13.28
CA ALA A 332 -30.48 -6.02 -12.70
C ALA A 332 -30.23 -6.03 -11.18
N ASN A 333 -30.96 -5.22 -10.44
CA ASN A 333 -31.17 -5.38 -9.01
C ASN A 333 -32.09 -6.60 -8.82
N GLU A 334 -31.57 -7.79 -9.03
CA GLU A 334 -32.26 -9.02 -8.64
C GLU A 334 -32.28 -9.08 -7.12
N ARG A 335 -33.37 -8.54 -6.53
CA ARG A 335 -33.63 -8.69 -5.11
C ARG A 335 -34.11 -10.11 -4.88
N VAL A 336 -33.36 -10.87 -4.09
CA VAL A 336 -33.87 -12.11 -3.52
C VAL A 336 -34.89 -11.71 -2.47
N THR A 337 -36.16 -11.91 -2.77
CA THR A 337 -37.27 -11.60 -1.84
C THR A 337 -37.55 -12.80 -0.94
N ARG A 338 -37.25 -14.00 -1.42
CA ARG A 338 -37.45 -15.27 -0.67
C ARG A 338 -36.23 -16.18 -0.80
N VAL A 339 -35.88 -16.87 0.26
CA VAL A 339 -34.72 -17.80 0.29
C VAL A 339 -34.81 -18.86 -0.80
N ARG A 340 -36.02 -19.33 -1.13
CA ARG A 340 -36.25 -20.32 -2.22
C ARG A 340 -35.89 -19.82 -3.62
N GLU A 341 -35.86 -18.50 -3.83
CA GLU A 341 -35.53 -17.85 -5.10
C GLU A 341 -34.00 -17.77 -5.30
N PHE A 342 -33.21 -17.92 -4.23
CA PHE A 342 -31.76 -17.76 -4.24
C PHE A 342 -31.08 -18.58 -5.34
N PRO A 343 -31.32 -19.92 -5.51
CA PRO A 343 -30.64 -20.69 -6.53
C PRO A 343 -30.99 -20.23 -7.95
N ILE A 344 -32.26 -19.87 -8.19
CA ILE A 344 -32.75 -19.41 -9.51
C ILE A 344 -32.11 -18.07 -9.86
N VAL A 345 -32.03 -17.15 -8.89
CA VAL A 345 -31.40 -15.84 -9.08
C VAL A 345 -29.91 -16.03 -9.37
N VAL A 346 -29.20 -16.88 -8.64
CA VAL A 346 -27.77 -17.19 -8.88
C VAL A 346 -27.56 -17.73 -10.30
N VAL A 347 -28.33 -18.73 -10.72
CA VAL A 347 -28.21 -19.32 -12.07
C VAL A 347 -28.48 -18.27 -13.15
N ARG A 348 -29.51 -17.43 -12.98
CA ARG A 348 -29.81 -16.33 -13.90
C ARG A 348 -28.68 -15.32 -13.95
N MET A 349 -28.14 -14.92 -12.80
CA MET A 349 -27.00 -13.99 -12.70
C MET A 349 -25.78 -14.53 -13.41
N ILE A 350 -25.45 -15.81 -13.26
CA ILE A 350 -24.31 -16.44 -13.93
C ILE A 350 -24.55 -16.47 -15.44
N ARG A 351 -25.75 -16.93 -15.90
CA ARG A 351 -26.08 -16.99 -17.33
C ARG A 351 -25.97 -15.65 -18.04
N THR A 352 -26.45 -14.56 -17.42
CA THR A 352 -26.38 -13.20 -18.00
C THR A 352 -24.95 -12.67 -18.08
N ARG A 353 -24.04 -13.19 -17.24
CA ARG A 353 -22.63 -12.76 -17.16
C ARG A 353 -21.65 -13.73 -17.83
N LEU A 354 -22.17 -14.86 -18.36
CA LEU A 354 -21.33 -15.92 -18.91
C LEU A 354 -20.37 -15.42 -19.99
N ARG A 355 -20.86 -14.62 -20.94
CA ARG A 355 -20.03 -14.08 -22.04
C ARG A 355 -18.84 -13.27 -21.54
N PRO A 356 -18.99 -12.22 -20.69
CA PRO A 356 -17.84 -11.47 -20.18
C PRO A 356 -16.96 -12.31 -19.23
N LEU A 357 -17.51 -13.27 -18.49
CA LEU A 357 -16.72 -14.19 -17.66
C LEU A 357 -15.84 -15.10 -18.52
N VAL A 358 -16.41 -15.69 -19.60
CA VAL A 358 -15.65 -16.50 -20.55
C VAL A 358 -14.61 -15.64 -21.27
N ALA A 359 -14.97 -14.44 -21.73
CA ALA A 359 -14.02 -13.52 -22.34
C ALA A 359 -12.86 -13.18 -21.39
N GLY A 360 -13.15 -12.92 -20.11
CA GLY A 360 -12.13 -12.69 -19.07
C GLY A 360 -11.24 -13.90 -18.84
N ALA A 361 -11.83 -15.10 -18.75
CA ALA A 361 -11.08 -16.34 -18.58
C ALA A 361 -10.17 -16.62 -19.79
N VAL A 362 -10.69 -16.50 -21.01
CA VAL A 362 -9.89 -16.68 -22.24
C VAL A 362 -8.76 -15.67 -22.33
N MET A 363 -9.05 -14.36 -22.14
CA MET A 363 -8.04 -13.31 -22.18
C MET A 363 -6.95 -13.55 -21.14
N SER A 364 -7.33 -13.89 -19.91
CA SER A 364 -6.37 -14.17 -18.84
C SER A 364 -5.51 -15.39 -19.16
N THR A 365 -6.14 -16.47 -19.63
CA THR A 365 -5.42 -17.71 -20.01
C THR A 365 -4.43 -17.44 -21.14
N VAL A 366 -4.86 -16.78 -22.21
CA VAL A 366 -3.97 -16.44 -23.33
C VAL A 366 -2.82 -15.55 -22.88
N THR A 367 -3.11 -14.49 -22.10
CA THR A 367 -2.06 -13.58 -21.58
C THR A 367 -1.07 -14.33 -20.70
N LEU A 368 -1.55 -15.17 -19.76
CA LEU A 368 -0.69 -15.96 -18.88
C LEU A 368 0.14 -16.98 -19.67
N LEU A 369 -0.43 -17.65 -20.67
CA LEU A 369 0.30 -18.57 -21.55
C LEU A 369 1.43 -17.86 -22.31
N ILE A 370 1.15 -16.71 -22.91
CA ILE A 370 2.16 -15.90 -23.60
C ILE A 370 3.27 -15.48 -22.63
N CYS A 371 2.91 -14.92 -21.48
CA CYS A 371 3.89 -14.49 -20.49
C CYS A 371 4.72 -15.67 -19.93
N THR A 372 4.07 -16.83 -19.71
CA THR A 372 4.75 -18.05 -19.26
C THR A 372 5.72 -18.57 -20.32
N TYR A 373 5.34 -18.54 -21.58
CA TYR A 373 6.21 -18.92 -22.70
C TYR A 373 7.43 -17.98 -22.78
N LEU A 374 7.21 -16.67 -22.68
CA LEU A 374 8.29 -15.68 -22.73
C LEU A 374 9.25 -15.82 -21.53
N ALA A 375 8.74 -16.13 -20.33
CA ALA A 375 9.56 -16.36 -19.14
C ALA A 375 10.32 -17.71 -19.19
N GLY A 376 9.77 -18.74 -19.84
CA GLY A 376 10.42 -20.03 -20.06
C GLY A 376 10.36 -21.01 -18.87
N PHE A 377 9.65 -20.72 -17.77
CA PHE A 377 9.71 -21.51 -16.53
C PHE A 377 8.38 -22.19 -16.11
N GLY A 378 7.39 -22.21 -16.99
CA GLY A 378 6.11 -22.87 -16.74
C GLY A 378 5.28 -22.18 -15.63
N PHE A 379 4.37 -22.95 -15.01
CA PHE A 379 3.38 -22.46 -14.04
C PHE A 379 3.79 -22.64 -12.58
N GLY A 380 5.09 -22.77 -12.27
CA GLY A 380 5.59 -23.00 -10.92
C GLY A 380 5.15 -21.94 -9.89
N TRP A 381 4.90 -20.70 -10.34
CA TRP A 381 4.41 -19.63 -9.48
C TRP A 381 3.09 -19.95 -8.77
N VAL A 382 2.22 -20.78 -9.36
CA VAL A 382 0.94 -21.17 -8.74
C VAL A 382 1.17 -21.92 -7.42
N LYS A 383 2.15 -22.83 -7.39
CA LYS A 383 2.54 -23.56 -6.19
C LYS A 383 3.12 -22.60 -5.13
N ASN A 384 3.83 -21.56 -5.58
CA ASN A 384 4.52 -20.62 -4.70
C ASN A 384 3.62 -19.50 -4.16
N LEU A 385 2.32 -19.46 -4.51
CA LEU A 385 1.35 -18.53 -3.91
C LEU A 385 1.22 -18.70 -2.39
N ALA A 386 1.65 -19.83 -1.84
CA ALA A 386 1.67 -20.07 -0.39
C ALA A 386 2.88 -19.43 0.32
N THR A 387 3.88 -18.92 -0.40
CA THR A 387 5.11 -18.31 0.16
C THR A 387 4.85 -17.23 1.23
N PRO A 388 3.87 -16.30 1.10
CA PRO A 388 3.59 -15.34 2.16
C PRO A 388 3.22 -16.00 3.50
N GLY A 389 2.75 -17.24 3.48
CA GLY A 389 2.47 -18.04 4.67
C GLY A 389 3.70 -18.48 5.46
N THR A 390 4.92 -18.33 4.94
CA THR A 390 6.16 -18.63 5.69
C THR A 390 6.51 -17.54 6.69
N VAL A 391 6.03 -16.32 6.46
CA VAL A 391 6.29 -15.16 7.33
C VAL A 391 5.38 -15.20 8.55
N ARG A 392 5.96 -14.90 9.73
CA ARG A 392 5.23 -14.70 10.98
C ARG A 392 5.23 -13.21 11.29
N SER A 393 4.06 -12.60 11.38
CA SER A 393 3.90 -11.16 11.62
C SER A 393 2.75 -10.89 12.58
N TRP A 394 3.02 -10.09 13.60
CA TRP A 394 1.99 -9.60 14.52
C TRP A 394 1.05 -8.58 13.86
N ALA A 395 1.48 -7.96 12.78
CA ALA A 395 0.65 -7.02 12.02
C ALA A 395 -0.51 -7.71 11.28
N ALA A 396 -0.42 -9.03 11.04
CA ALA A 396 -1.47 -9.81 10.38
C ALA A 396 -2.41 -10.43 11.42
N PRO A 397 -3.69 -9.97 11.54
CA PRO A 397 -4.60 -10.40 12.61
C PRO A 397 -4.80 -11.93 12.69
N ALA A 398 -4.90 -12.62 11.53
CA ALA A 398 -5.06 -14.06 11.48
C ALA A 398 -3.81 -14.79 12.02
N THR A 399 -2.62 -14.30 11.71
CA THR A 399 -1.34 -14.84 12.20
C THR A 399 -1.12 -14.48 13.66
N ALA A 400 -1.38 -13.22 14.04
CA ALA A 400 -1.28 -12.76 15.43
C ALA A 400 -2.18 -13.56 16.38
N LEU A 401 -3.42 -13.85 15.95
CA LEU A 401 -4.34 -14.70 16.71
C LEU A 401 -3.75 -16.09 16.94
N GLY A 402 -3.19 -16.72 15.91
CA GLY A 402 -2.57 -18.05 16.03
C GLY A 402 -1.36 -18.05 16.97
N MET A 403 -0.50 -17.02 16.88
CA MET A 403 0.65 -16.84 17.77
C MET A 403 0.19 -16.59 19.22
N ALA A 404 -0.83 -15.76 19.43
CA ALA A 404 -1.39 -15.48 20.75
C ALA A 404 -2.01 -16.74 21.40
N ILE A 405 -2.78 -17.52 20.63
CA ILE A 405 -3.35 -18.79 21.12
C ILE A 405 -2.22 -19.75 21.53
N THR A 406 -1.19 -19.91 20.70
CA THR A 406 -0.04 -20.76 21.03
C THR A 406 0.67 -20.29 22.29
N GLY A 407 0.94 -18.98 22.41
CA GLY A 407 1.56 -18.40 23.61
C GLY A 407 0.72 -18.61 24.87
N LEU A 408 -0.62 -18.47 24.77
CA LEU A 408 -1.51 -18.75 25.88
C LEU A 408 -1.49 -20.23 26.29
N CYS A 409 -1.53 -21.17 25.33
CA CYS A 409 -1.41 -22.60 25.62
C CYS A 409 -0.12 -22.92 26.38
N HIS A 410 1.01 -22.39 25.92
CA HIS A 410 2.30 -22.58 26.59
C HIS A 410 2.31 -21.97 28.00
N SER A 411 1.67 -20.80 28.20
CA SER A 411 1.63 -20.15 29.53
C SER A 411 0.84 -20.95 30.58
N VAL A 412 -0.09 -21.82 30.14
CA VAL A 412 -0.84 -22.73 31.01
C VAL A 412 -0.28 -24.16 31.03
N GLY A 413 0.95 -24.37 30.51
CA GLY A 413 1.65 -25.64 30.55
C GLY A 413 1.26 -26.65 29.45
N LEU A 414 0.50 -26.22 28.44
CA LEU A 414 0.16 -27.05 27.29
C LEU A 414 1.21 -26.92 26.20
N ASP A 415 1.91 -28.02 25.91
CA ASP A 415 2.90 -28.07 24.81
C ASP A 415 2.18 -28.34 23.47
N VAL A 416 1.86 -27.27 22.76
CA VAL A 416 1.17 -27.33 21.47
C VAL A 416 2.05 -26.78 20.35
N SER A 417 2.04 -27.44 19.20
CA SER A 417 2.74 -26.94 18.01
C SER A 417 2.05 -25.72 17.43
N MET A 418 2.81 -24.65 17.15
CA MET A 418 2.32 -23.42 16.55
C MET A 418 1.79 -23.62 15.12
N THR A 419 2.41 -24.47 14.32
CA THR A 419 2.14 -24.61 12.88
C THR A 419 0.68 -24.97 12.57
N PRO A 420 0.04 -25.99 13.18
CA PRO A 420 -1.34 -26.30 12.92
C PRO A 420 -2.28 -25.18 13.37
N ILE A 421 -2.02 -24.50 14.48
CA ILE A 421 -2.83 -23.37 14.97
C ILE A 421 -2.79 -22.22 13.97
N LEU A 422 -1.59 -21.85 13.48
CA LEU A 422 -1.44 -20.84 12.44
C LEU A 422 -2.18 -21.23 11.15
N SER A 423 -2.12 -22.50 10.74
CA SER A 423 -2.81 -22.98 9.55
C SER A 423 -4.33 -22.79 9.66
N VAL A 424 -4.91 -23.11 10.82
CA VAL A 424 -6.35 -22.96 11.07
C VAL A 424 -6.74 -21.47 11.11
N THR A 425 -6.05 -20.64 11.88
CA THR A 425 -6.40 -19.22 12.00
C THR A 425 -6.26 -18.47 10.68
N ARG A 426 -5.24 -18.77 9.89
CA ARG A 426 -5.02 -18.20 8.54
C ARG A 426 -6.07 -18.68 7.54
N LEU A 427 -6.45 -19.96 7.59
CA LEU A 427 -7.53 -20.50 6.77
C LEU A 427 -8.86 -19.80 7.07
N LEU A 428 -9.20 -19.63 8.36
CA LEU A 428 -10.40 -18.90 8.79
C LEU A 428 -10.36 -17.44 8.31
N GLY A 429 -9.22 -16.77 8.41
CA GLY A 429 -9.02 -15.43 7.88
C GLY A 429 -9.27 -15.36 6.36
N LEU A 430 -8.68 -16.28 5.61
CA LEU A 430 -8.86 -16.36 4.16
C LEU A 430 -10.32 -16.67 3.77
N LEU A 431 -10.97 -17.63 4.42
CA LEU A 431 -12.37 -17.97 4.16
C LEU A 431 -13.29 -16.76 4.47
N THR A 432 -12.98 -16.01 5.53
CA THR A 432 -13.71 -14.78 5.86
C THR A 432 -13.52 -13.72 4.78
N ALA A 433 -12.28 -13.51 4.31
CA ALA A 433 -11.99 -12.58 3.22
C ALA A 433 -12.73 -12.96 1.93
N VAL A 434 -12.72 -14.24 1.56
CA VAL A 434 -13.44 -14.77 0.40
C VAL A 434 -14.95 -14.57 0.55
N GLY A 435 -15.53 -14.96 1.69
CA GLY A 435 -16.98 -14.82 1.94
C GLY A 435 -17.46 -13.38 1.86
N ILE A 436 -16.72 -12.44 2.50
CA ILE A 436 -17.05 -11.01 2.42
C ILE A 436 -16.85 -10.49 0.98
N SER A 437 -15.80 -10.91 0.28
CA SER A 437 -15.56 -10.48 -1.11
C SER A 437 -16.64 -10.98 -2.07
N ILE A 438 -17.16 -12.19 -1.90
CA ILE A 438 -18.33 -12.70 -2.65
C ILE A 438 -19.56 -11.83 -2.37
N PHE A 439 -19.80 -11.48 -1.11
CA PHE A 439 -20.89 -10.57 -0.75
C PHE A 439 -20.71 -9.18 -1.37
N LEU A 440 -19.50 -8.62 -1.37
CA LEU A 440 -19.19 -7.34 -2.00
C LEU A 440 -19.35 -7.41 -3.52
N LEU A 441 -18.94 -8.50 -4.15
CA LEU A 441 -19.12 -8.76 -5.58
C LEU A 441 -20.62 -8.82 -5.95
N TRP A 442 -21.41 -9.53 -5.14
CA TRP A 442 -22.86 -9.58 -5.28
C TRP A 442 -23.50 -8.19 -5.23
N ARG A 443 -23.02 -7.36 -4.32
CA ARG A 443 -23.51 -5.99 -4.12
C ARG A 443 -22.80 -4.93 -4.96
N ALA A 444 -21.88 -5.33 -5.84
CA ALA A 444 -20.99 -4.43 -6.59
C ALA A 444 -21.75 -3.39 -7.42
N GLN A 445 -22.88 -3.77 -8.02
CA GLN A 445 -23.68 -2.85 -8.83
C GLN A 445 -24.38 -1.76 -8.02
N THR A 446 -24.77 -2.05 -6.77
CA THR A 446 -25.46 -1.09 -5.90
C THR A 446 -24.53 -0.26 -5.04
N ARG A 447 -23.33 -0.79 -4.73
CA ARG A 447 -22.34 -0.15 -3.86
C ARG A 447 -21.19 0.52 -4.60
N GLY A 448 -21.13 0.36 -5.93
CA GLY A 448 -19.99 0.75 -6.75
C GLY A 448 -18.99 -0.40 -6.87
N TRP A 449 -18.78 -0.87 -8.08
CA TRP A 449 -17.97 -2.07 -8.35
C TRP A 449 -16.47 -1.86 -8.09
N VAL A 450 -15.92 -0.69 -8.45
CA VAL A 450 -14.51 -0.34 -8.17
C VAL A 450 -14.27 -0.26 -6.67
N ARG A 451 -15.18 0.39 -5.94
CA ARG A 451 -15.14 0.47 -4.48
C ARG A 451 -15.18 -0.91 -3.82
N SER A 452 -16.09 -1.76 -4.27
CA SER A 452 -16.21 -3.14 -3.77
C SER A 452 -14.94 -3.94 -4.01
N LEU A 453 -14.30 -3.78 -5.17
CA LEU A 453 -13.00 -4.39 -5.49
C LEU A 453 -11.90 -3.88 -4.54
N GLY A 454 -11.78 -2.56 -4.34
CA GLY A 454 -10.78 -2.00 -3.43
C GLY A 454 -10.93 -2.53 -2.00
N MET A 455 -12.16 -2.64 -1.50
CA MET A 455 -12.44 -3.25 -0.19
C MET A 455 -12.07 -4.74 -0.16
N SER A 456 -12.36 -5.50 -1.21
CA SER A 456 -11.98 -6.91 -1.30
C SER A 456 -10.46 -7.09 -1.28
N LEU A 457 -9.72 -6.28 -2.02
CA LEU A 457 -8.25 -6.32 -2.01
C LEU A 457 -7.68 -6.02 -0.62
N LEU A 458 -8.22 -5.02 0.11
CA LEU A 458 -7.83 -4.75 1.48
C LEU A 458 -8.14 -5.93 2.42
N LEU A 459 -9.30 -6.56 2.26
CA LEU A 459 -9.68 -7.72 3.08
C LEU A 459 -8.70 -8.88 2.90
N PHE A 460 -8.28 -9.17 1.66
CA PHE A 460 -7.28 -10.21 1.39
C PHE A 460 -5.92 -9.88 2.01
N VAL A 461 -5.54 -8.62 2.11
CA VAL A 461 -4.32 -8.20 2.81
C VAL A 461 -4.47 -8.32 4.32
N VAL A 462 -5.52 -7.70 4.90
CA VAL A 462 -5.69 -7.62 6.37
C VAL A 462 -5.99 -8.98 6.99
N LEU A 463 -6.79 -9.82 6.33
CA LEU A 463 -7.13 -11.17 6.80
C LEU A 463 -6.21 -12.25 6.24
N GLY A 464 -5.25 -11.88 5.42
CA GLY A 464 -4.21 -12.75 4.88
C GLY A 464 -3.17 -13.17 5.92
N PRO A 465 -2.21 -14.02 5.53
CA PRO A 465 -1.19 -14.55 6.43
C PRO A 465 -0.15 -13.50 6.86
N VAL A 466 0.06 -12.45 6.06
CA VAL A 466 1.03 -11.37 6.31
C VAL A 466 0.47 -10.03 5.82
N VAL A 467 0.69 -8.99 6.62
CA VAL A 467 0.39 -7.61 6.26
C VAL A 467 1.70 -6.88 6.07
N GLN A 468 1.96 -6.46 4.83
CA GLN A 468 3.09 -5.60 4.49
C GLN A 468 2.57 -4.21 4.09
N PRO A 469 3.29 -3.13 4.38
CA PRO A 469 2.85 -1.77 4.02
C PRO A 469 2.52 -1.63 2.53
N TRP A 470 3.34 -2.20 1.67
CA TRP A 470 3.15 -2.15 0.22
C TRP A 470 2.01 -3.04 -0.29
N TYR A 471 1.52 -4.02 0.47
CA TYR A 471 0.32 -4.78 0.08
C TYR A 471 -0.95 -3.96 0.27
N LEU A 472 -0.99 -3.06 1.26
CA LEU A 472 -2.16 -2.22 1.49
C LEU A 472 -2.49 -1.31 0.30
N VAL A 473 -1.48 -0.95 -0.52
CA VAL A 473 -1.70 -0.14 -1.72
C VAL A 473 -2.63 -0.81 -2.74
N TRP A 474 -2.75 -2.15 -2.75
CA TRP A 474 -3.64 -2.84 -3.69
C TRP A 474 -5.08 -2.34 -3.59
N GLY A 475 -5.60 -2.21 -2.39
CA GLY A 475 -6.95 -1.72 -2.15
C GLY A 475 -7.02 -0.20 -1.98
N LEU A 476 -6.03 0.42 -1.30
CA LEU A 476 -6.02 1.86 -1.05
C LEU A 476 -6.03 2.68 -2.34
N LEU A 477 -5.24 2.28 -3.35
CA LEU A 477 -5.16 3.01 -4.61
C LEU A 477 -6.44 2.86 -5.46
N VAL A 478 -7.09 1.69 -5.41
CA VAL A 478 -8.40 1.48 -6.03
C VAL A 478 -9.47 2.31 -5.32
N LEU A 479 -9.43 2.38 -3.98
CA LEU A 479 -10.33 3.20 -3.19
C LEU A 479 -10.09 4.70 -3.39
N ALA A 480 -8.86 5.15 -3.63
CA ALA A 480 -8.55 6.55 -3.90
C ALA A 480 -9.38 7.14 -5.06
N ALA A 481 -9.77 6.31 -6.05
CA ALA A 481 -10.64 6.72 -7.15
C ALA A 481 -12.15 6.54 -6.86
N SER A 482 -12.54 5.86 -5.77
CA SER A 482 -13.91 5.36 -5.64
C SER A 482 -14.53 5.42 -4.25
N TYR A 483 -13.78 5.86 -3.24
CA TYR A 483 -14.22 5.87 -1.85
C TYR A 483 -15.52 6.69 -1.63
N GLN A 484 -16.25 6.38 -0.56
CA GLN A 484 -17.45 7.08 -0.13
C GLN A 484 -17.53 7.17 1.40
N GLY A 485 -17.92 8.33 1.91
CA GLY A 485 -18.19 8.52 3.34
C GLY A 485 -17.04 8.10 4.25
N ARG A 486 -17.28 7.17 5.17
CA ARG A 486 -16.31 6.72 6.19
C ARG A 486 -15.03 6.06 5.64
N GLU A 487 -15.02 5.65 4.38
CA GLU A 487 -13.83 5.03 3.78
C GLU A 487 -12.70 6.03 3.59
N HIS A 488 -13.01 7.30 3.42
CA HIS A 488 -12.01 8.37 3.42
C HIS A 488 -11.17 8.36 4.70
N PHE A 489 -11.81 8.21 5.86
CA PHE A 489 -11.10 8.10 7.13
C PHE A 489 -10.15 6.89 7.15
N TRP A 490 -10.63 5.70 6.76
CA TRP A 490 -9.79 4.51 6.74
C TRP A 490 -8.65 4.60 5.72
N LEU A 491 -8.91 5.21 4.56
CA LEU A 491 -7.88 5.47 3.56
C LEU A 491 -6.77 6.36 4.14
N LEU A 492 -7.12 7.47 4.79
CA LEU A 492 -6.16 8.34 5.45
C LEU A 492 -5.46 7.63 6.61
N ALA A 493 -6.20 6.97 7.50
CA ALA A 493 -5.65 6.29 8.67
C ALA A 493 -4.64 5.22 8.28
N LEU A 494 -4.96 4.35 7.31
CA LEU A 494 -4.05 3.33 6.82
C LEU A 494 -2.83 3.94 6.11
N SER A 495 -3.02 5.00 5.32
CA SER A 495 -1.91 5.68 4.65
C SER A 495 -0.96 6.38 5.63
N ILE A 496 -1.46 6.85 6.78
CA ILE A 496 -0.66 7.49 7.82
C ILE A 496 0.07 6.46 8.68
N THR A 497 -0.61 5.38 9.07
CA THR A 497 -0.04 4.41 10.02
C THR A 497 0.87 3.38 9.37
N SER A 498 0.57 2.99 8.12
CA SER A 498 1.28 1.89 7.46
C SER A 498 2.76 2.15 7.18
N PRO A 499 3.24 3.37 6.88
CA PRO A 499 4.67 3.63 6.75
C PRO A 499 5.49 3.29 8.01
N PHE A 500 4.84 3.21 9.18
CA PHE A 500 5.47 2.83 10.43
C PHE A 500 5.46 1.32 10.70
N LEU A 501 4.68 0.53 9.93
CA LEU A 501 4.67 -0.93 10.07
C LEU A 501 5.93 -1.58 9.51
N GLY A 502 6.54 -0.99 8.50
CA GLY A 502 7.75 -1.49 7.85
C GLY A 502 9.04 -1.01 8.51
N LEU A 503 9.12 -1.04 9.82
CA LEU A 503 10.29 -0.54 10.56
C LEU A 503 11.50 -1.49 10.53
N PRO A 504 12.65 -1.02 11.10
CA PRO A 504 13.98 -1.38 10.66
C PRO A 504 14.25 -2.89 10.58
N GLY A 505 14.95 -3.29 9.54
CA GLY A 505 15.42 -4.67 9.36
C GLY A 505 14.41 -5.64 8.78
N ALA A 506 13.37 -5.13 8.09
CA ALA A 506 12.23 -5.90 7.56
C ALA A 506 11.35 -6.58 8.63
N HIS A 507 11.54 -6.22 9.90
CA HIS A 507 10.64 -6.61 10.98
C HIS A 507 9.46 -5.65 11.06
N ASP A 508 8.29 -6.16 11.42
CA ASP A 508 7.16 -5.28 11.66
C ASP A 508 7.32 -4.54 13.01
N LEU A 509 6.67 -3.36 13.12
CA LEU A 509 6.71 -2.54 14.33
C LEU A 509 6.32 -3.32 15.59
N LEU A 510 5.36 -4.25 15.46
CA LEU A 510 4.86 -5.02 16.59
C LEU A 510 5.88 -6.08 17.05
N ASP A 511 6.65 -6.65 16.11
CA ASP A 511 7.77 -7.54 16.43
C ASP A 511 8.89 -6.76 17.14
N GLY A 512 9.18 -5.55 16.69
CA GLY A 512 10.08 -4.61 17.34
C GLY A 512 9.62 -4.19 18.74
N LEU A 513 8.30 -3.97 18.96
CA LEU A 513 7.72 -3.64 20.28
C LEU A 513 7.89 -4.78 21.29
N VAL A 514 7.87 -6.02 20.83
CA VAL A 514 8.05 -7.20 21.70
C VAL A 514 9.52 -7.39 22.09
N ASN A 515 10.46 -7.02 21.19
CA ASN A 515 11.87 -7.37 21.30
C ASN A 515 12.82 -6.18 21.56
N ALA A 516 12.37 -4.93 21.41
CA ALA A 516 13.22 -3.75 21.60
C ALA A 516 13.07 -3.12 23.00
N PRO A 517 14.07 -2.33 23.47
CA PRO A 517 13.92 -1.55 24.69
C PRO A 517 12.67 -0.63 24.60
N LEU A 518 11.68 -0.97 25.40
CA LEU A 518 10.35 -0.31 25.44
C LEU A 518 10.42 1.23 25.49
N LEU A 519 11.49 1.77 26.09
CA LEU A 519 11.72 3.21 26.28
C LEU A 519 11.99 3.97 24.97
N LEU A 520 12.81 3.41 24.06
CA LEU A 520 13.13 4.06 22.78
C LEU A 520 11.92 4.12 21.85
N MET A 521 11.10 3.08 21.87
CA MET A 521 9.91 3.00 21.04
C MET A 521 8.77 3.83 21.62
N ALA A 522 8.59 3.84 22.93
CA ALA A 522 7.64 4.73 23.60
C ALA A 522 7.98 6.20 23.35
N ALA A 523 9.25 6.59 23.44
CA ALA A 523 9.70 7.93 23.12
C ALA A 523 9.44 8.29 21.63
N ALA A 524 9.76 7.40 20.70
CA ALA A 524 9.49 7.61 19.28
C ALA A 524 7.98 7.72 19.00
N LEU A 525 7.16 6.88 19.63
CA LEU A 525 5.69 6.92 19.49
C LEU A 525 5.10 8.20 20.10
N ILE A 526 5.60 8.66 21.25
CA ILE A 526 5.18 9.90 21.90
C ILE A 526 5.55 11.11 21.04
N VAL A 527 6.76 11.16 20.51
CA VAL A 527 7.19 12.21 19.58
C VAL A 527 6.34 12.21 18.32
N LEU A 528 6.08 11.02 17.78
CA LEU A 528 5.23 10.82 16.60
C LEU A 528 3.80 11.29 16.85
N MET A 529 3.17 10.81 17.93
CA MET A 529 1.82 11.19 18.31
C MET A 529 1.72 12.69 18.63
N GLY A 530 2.71 13.24 19.35
CA GLY A 530 2.79 14.67 19.61
C GLY A 530 2.91 15.48 18.32
N ALA A 531 3.76 15.06 17.40
CA ALA A 531 3.93 15.73 16.11
C ALA A 531 2.67 15.61 15.22
N LEU A 532 1.95 14.48 15.24
CA LEU A 532 0.69 14.32 14.52
C LEU A 532 -0.45 15.12 15.16
N LEU A 533 -0.45 15.30 16.47
CA LEU A 533 -1.48 16.02 17.21
C LEU A 533 -1.28 17.55 17.25
N VAL A 534 -0.05 18.04 17.03
CA VAL A 534 0.20 19.49 16.96
C VAL A 534 -0.45 20.08 15.71
N PRO A 535 -1.41 20.99 15.80
CA PRO A 535 -2.06 21.60 14.63
C PRO A 535 -1.05 22.32 13.72
N LEU A 536 -1.03 22.01 12.44
CA LEU A 536 -0.19 22.69 11.44
C LEU A 536 -0.41 24.21 11.43
N GLY A 537 -1.62 24.67 11.79
CA GLY A 537 -1.96 26.09 11.86
C GLY A 537 -1.09 26.90 12.83
N ARG A 538 -0.49 26.29 13.86
CA ARG A 538 0.45 27.00 14.75
C ARG A 538 1.87 27.15 14.19
N TRP A 539 2.27 26.29 13.24
CA TRP A 539 3.60 26.35 12.59
C TRP A 539 3.58 27.14 11.29
N THR A 540 2.39 27.29 10.67
CA THR A 540 2.17 28.08 9.45
C THR A 540 1.52 29.42 9.75
N GLN A 541 1.50 29.88 11.00
CA GLN A 541 1.21 31.28 11.38
C GLN A 541 2.33 32.22 10.89
N TRP A 542 2.70 32.10 9.63
CA TRP A 542 2.98 33.29 8.88
C TRP A 542 1.61 33.85 8.54
N SER A 543 1.18 34.71 9.46
CA SER A 543 -0.07 35.40 9.57
C SER A 543 -0.63 35.81 8.21
N TRP A 544 -1.82 35.28 7.94
CA TRP A 544 -2.74 35.99 7.09
C TRP A 544 -3.62 36.81 8.06
N PRO A 545 -3.44 38.15 8.16
CA PRO A 545 -4.18 39.00 9.13
C PRO A 545 -5.70 38.87 9.00
N GLU A 546 -6.22 38.50 7.82
CA GLU A 546 -7.66 38.33 7.57
C GLU A 546 -8.26 37.05 8.19
N VAL A 547 -7.43 36.07 8.57
CA VAL A 547 -7.90 34.82 9.19
C VAL A 547 -8.12 35.00 10.68
N ASP A 548 -7.22 35.73 11.37
CA ASP A 548 -7.32 36.03 12.80
C ASP A 548 -8.54 36.94 13.06
N ASP A 549 -8.78 37.93 12.24
CA ASP A 549 -9.94 38.82 12.29
C ASP A 549 -11.29 38.09 12.12
N ARG A 550 -11.30 36.94 11.46
CA ARG A 550 -12.50 36.14 11.25
C ARG A 550 -12.73 35.13 12.37
N LEU A 551 -11.68 34.58 12.96
CA LEU A 551 -11.75 33.74 14.16
C LEU A 551 -12.25 34.54 15.36
N GLU A 552 -11.77 35.77 15.53
CA GLU A 552 -12.28 36.71 16.56
C GLU A 552 -13.78 37.01 16.35
N ARG A 553 -14.20 37.29 15.11
CA ARG A 553 -15.63 37.54 14.82
C ARG A 553 -16.54 36.33 15.02
N LEU A 554 -15.99 35.11 15.03
CA LEU A 554 -16.73 33.88 15.27
C LEU A 554 -16.61 33.39 16.73
N GLY A 555 -15.92 34.13 17.61
CA GLY A 555 -15.72 33.76 19.01
C GLY A 555 -14.89 32.48 19.18
N LEU A 556 -14.04 32.14 18.18
CA LEU A 556 -13.24 30.93 18.14
C LEU A 556 -11.74 31.19 18.38
N THR A 557 -11.38 32.30 19.00
CA THR A 557 -10.01 32.55 19.48
C THR A 557 -9.70 31.59 20.61
N ALA A 558 -8.65 30.79 20.46
CA ALA A 558 -8.13 29.98 21.53
C ALA A 558 -7.39 30.89 22.52
N GLU A 559 -7.92 31.03 23.74
CA GLU A 559 -7.13 31.38 24.93
C GLU A 559 -6.13 30.25 25.25
#